data_c947bdfad512b03cb5960bc03f7c81c8
#
_entry.id   c947bdfad512b03cb5960bc03f7c81c8
#
_cell.length_a   1.000
_cell.length_b   1.000
_cell.length_c   1.000
_cell.angle_alpha   90.00
_cell.angle_beta   90.00
_cell.angle_gamma   90.00
#
_symmetry.space_group_name_H-M   'P 1'
#
loop_
_entity.id
_entity.type
_entity.pdbx_description
1 polymer ?
#
loop_
_entity_poly.entity_id
_entity_poly.type
_entity_poly.pdbx_seq_one_letter_code
_entity_poly.pdbx_strand_id
1 'polypeptide(L)'
;SFSSPDYLGHSYGPNSIEAEDGMLRLDQELGALFDFLDKKVGTGQYTVFLTADHGVANIPEFMTEHKIPGGRIVMNNVTKDINLQLKEKYGIGNIILYDDNYQLALNHPAMDSAKLDKKEITNWIISRLMKEPGVTRAFPVEDMNKIPLPEKIRVMLNNGYFANRSGEIQ
;
A
#
# COMPACT_ATOMS: atom_id res chain seq x y z
N SER A 1 -12.62 -12.54 -14.21
CA SER A 1 -11.59 -11.63 -13.69
C SER A 1 -10.29 -11.87 -14.45
N PHE A 2 -9.58 -10.81 -14.79
CA PHE A 2 -8.29 -10.85 -15.50
C PHE A 2 -7.22 -10.35 -14.54
N SER A 3 -6.38 -11.25 -14.03
CA SER A 3 -5.33 -10.90 -13.05
C SER A 3 -3.99 -10.50 -13.71
N SER A 4 -3.77 -10.89 -14.98
CA SER A 4 -2.52 -10.60 -15.67
C SER A 4 -2.20 -9.11 -15.79
N PRO A 5 -3.16 -8.20 -16.12
CA PRO A 5 -2.87 -6.78 -16.21
C PRO A 5 -2.40 -6.17 -14.88
N ASP A 6 -2.99 -6.58 -13.77
CA ASP A 6 -2.61 -6.15 -12.43
C ASP A 6 -1.18 -6.60 -12.09
N TYR A 7 -0.88 -7.88 -12.29
CA TYR A 7 0.45 -8.42 -12.06
C TYR A 7 1.54 -7.72 -12.90
N LEU A 8 1.26 -7.49 -14.19
CA LEU A 8 2.19 -6.80 -15.08
C LEU A 8 2.41 -5.35 -14.64
N GLY A 9 1.32 -4.67 -14.28
CA GLY A 9 1.38 -3.30 -13.77
C GLY A 9 2.23 -3.17 -12.50
N HIS A 10 2.01 -4.05 -11.52
CA HIS A 10 2.78 -4.07 -10.28
C HIS A 10 4.25 -4.46 -10.48
N SER A 11 4.54 -5.39 -11.39
CA SER A 11 5.89 -5.92 -11.56
C SER A 11 6.77 -5.04 -12.45
N TYR A 12 6.21 -4.51 -13.53
CA TYR A 12 6.97 -3.81 -14.58
C TYR A 12 6.57 -2.34 -14.73
N GLY A 13 5.43 -1.95 -14.18
CA GLY A 13 4.88 -0.60 -14.32
C GLY A 13 4.03 -0.41 -15.58
N PRO A 14 3.22 0.66 -15.61
CA PRO A 14 2.23 0.89 -16.67
C PRO A 14 2.85 1.29 -18.02
N ASN A 15 4.12 1.71 -18.02
CA ASN A 15 4.82 2.16 -19.23
C ASN A 15 5.79 1.11 -19.79
N SER A 16 5.68 -0.14 -19.33
CA SER A 16 6.54 -1.23 -19.77
C SER A 16 6.02 -1.89 -21.05
N ILE A 17 6.93 -2.51 -21.81
CA ILE A 17 6.58 -3.31 -22.98
C ILE A 17 5.78 -4.55 -22.59
N GLU A 18 6.01 -5.08 -21.37
CA GLU A 18 5.26 -6.21 -20.83
C GLU A 18 3.80 -5.82 -20.58
N ALA A 19 3.55 -4.62 -20.09
CA ALA A 19 2.18 -4.12 -19.90
C ALA A 19 1.49 -3.89 -21.27
N GLU A 20 2.19 -3.34 -22.25
CA GLU A 20 1.67 -3.16 -23.62
C GLU A 20 1.32 -4.51 -24.26
N ASP A 21 2.24 -5.48 -24.27
CA ASP A 21 1.99 -6.82 -24.82
C ASP A 21 0.82 -7.50 -24.09
N GLY A 22 0.77 -7.39 -22.76
CA GLY A 22 -0.31 -7.93 -21.95
C GLY A 22 -1.69 -7.38 -22.31
N MET A 23 -1.78 -6.06 -22.53
CA MET A 23 -3.02 -5.41 -22.96
C MET A 23 -3.43 -5.81 -24.38
N LEU A 24 -2.49 -5.90 -25.32
CA LEU A 24 -2.76 -6.37 -26.69
C LEU A 24 -3.29 -7.80 -26.71
N ARG A 25 -2.72 -8.70 -25.89
CA ARG A 25 -3.22 -10.07 -25.75
C ARG A 25 -4.61 -10.12 -25.12
N LEU A 26 -4.84 -9.33 -24.08
CA LEU A 26 -6.16 -9.25 -23.45
C LEU A 26 -7.23 -8.77 -24.44
N ASP A 27 -6.91 -7.79 -25.29
CA ASP A 27 -7.82 -7.31 -26.33
C ASP A 27 -8.20 -8.43 -27.31
N GLN A 28 -7.22 -9.23 -27.75
CA GLN A 28 -7.48 -10.38 -28.62
C GLN A 28 -8.36 -11.45 -27.95
N GLU A 29 -8.11 -11.77 -26.67
CA GLU A 29 -8.93 -12.72 -25.92
C GLU A 29 -10.36 -12.22 -25.71
N LEU A 30 -10.52 -10.91 -25.43
CA LEU A 30 -11.85 -10.28 -25.34
C LEU A 30 -12.59 -10.32 -26.68
N GLY A 31 -11.90 -10.06 -27.79
CA GLY A 31 -12.46 -10.23 -29.13
C GLY A 31 -12.99 -11.63 -29.37
N ALA A 32 -12.20 -12.65 -29.06
CA ALA A 32 -12.62 -14.05 -29.17
C ALA A 32 -13.79 -14.41 -28.25
N LEU A 33 -13.82 -13.85 -27.05
CA LEU A 33 -14.94 -14.01 -26.13
C LEU A 33 -16.25 -13.39 -26.68
N PHE A 34 -16.14 -12.19 -27.25
CA PHE A 34 -17.31 -11.52 -27.84
C PHE A 34 -17.83 -12.25 -29.07
N ASP A 35 -16.95 -12.74 -29.93
CA ASP A 35 -17.31 -13.60 -31.04
C ASP A 35 -18.05 -14.88 -30.59
N PHE A 36 -17.58 -15.48 -29.50
CA PHE A 36 -18.27 -16.64 -28.90
C PHE A 36 -19.64 -16.28 -28.36
N LEU A 37 -19.77 -15.15 -27.66
CA LEU A 37 -21.06 -14.69 -27.12
C LEU A 37 -22.03 -14.35 -28.23
N ASP A 38 -21.60 -13.68 -29.28
CA ASP A 38 -22.43 -13.36 -30.45
C ASP A 38 -23.02 -14.64 -31.09
N LYS A 39 -22.19 -15.68 -31.22
CA LYS A 39 -22.63 -16.98 -31.78
C LYS A 39 -23.58 -17.75 -30.87
N LYS A 40 -23.41 -17.63 -29.56
CA LYS A 40 -24.17 -18.46 -28.58
C LYS A 40 -25.41 -17.75 -28.02
N VAL A 41 -25.33 -16.45 -27.78
CA VAL A 41 -26.38 -15.65 -27.18
C VAL A 41 -27.12 -14.84 -28.23
N GLY A 42 -26.41 -14.35 -29.24
CA GLY A 42 -26.91 -13.47 -30.28
C GLY A 42 -26.35 -12.05 -30.17
N THR A 43 -25.98 -11.47 -31.31
CA THR A 43 -25.46 -10.10 -31.39
C THR A 43 -26.44 -9.10 -30.80
N GLY A 44 -25.97 -8.27 -29.86
CA GLY A 44 -26.77 -7.26 -29.17
C GLY A 44 -27.75 -7.81 -28.11
N GLN A 45 -27.65 -9.09 -27.76
CA GLN A 45 -28.51 -9.73 -26.77
C GLN A 45 -27.86 -9.81 -25.36
N TYR A 46 -26.67 -9.21 -25.18
CA TYR A 46 -25.96 -9.18 -23.90
C TYR A 46 -25.35 -7.79 -23.66
N THR A 47 -25.06 -7.51 -22.41
CA THR A 47 -24.40 -6.25 -21.98
C THR A 47 -23.05 -6.60 -21.36
N VAL A 48 -22.03 -5.80 -21.68
CA VAL A 48 -20.68 -5.96 -21.14
C VAL A 48 -20.36 -4.79 -20.23
N PHE A 49 -19.78 -5.08 -19.06
CA PHE A 49 -19.17 -4.09 -18.18
C PHE A 49 -17.68 -4.38 -18.07
N LEU A 50 -16.87 -3.36 -18.24
CA LEU A 50 -15.42 -3.41 -17.97
C LEU A 50 -15.10 -2.43 -16.85
N THR A 51 -14.45 -2.92 -15.81
CA THR A 51 -14.02 -2.09 -14.67
C THR A 51 -12.71 -2.62 -14.12
N ALA A 52 -12.02 -1.80 -13.35
CA ALA A 52 -10.84 -2.17 -12.57
C ALA A 52 -11.05 -1.69 -11.12
N ASP A 53 -10.40 -2.35 -10.18
CA ASP A 53 -10.35 -1.97 -8.76
C ASP A 53 -9.46 -0.74 -8.54
N HIS A 54 -8.35 -0.62 -9.30
CA HIS A 54 -7.45 0.52 -9.29
C HIS A 54 -6.67 0.64 -10.61
N GLY A 55 -5.94 1.74 -10.76
CA GLY A 55 -4.91 1.91 -11.77
C GLY A 55 -3.52 1.59 -11.21
N VAL A 56 -2.47 1.86 -11.99
CA VAL A 56 -1.08 1.61 -11.59
C VAL A 56 -0.28 2.90 -11.64
N ALA A 57 0.49 3.18 -10.57
CA ALA A 57 1.42 4.29 -10.52
C ALA A 57 2.68 3.98 -11.34
N ASN A 58 3.36 5.02 -11.83
CA ASN A 58 4.67 4.87 -12.45
C ASN A 58 5.66 4.27 -11.45
N ILE A 59 6.48 3.33 -11.89
CA ILE A 59 7.56 2.77 -11.07
C ILE A 59 8.65 3.83 -10.83
N PRO A 60 9.37 3.77 -9.68
CA PRO A 60 10.41 4.75 -9.35
C PRO A 60 11.52 4.85 -10.38
N GLU A 61 11.87 3.74 -11.04
CA GLU A 61 12.88 3.68 -12.09
C GLU A 61 12.47 4.54 -13.31
N PHE A 62 11.24 4.39 -13.78
CA PHE A 62 10.68 5.22 -14.85
C PHE A 62 10.65 6.70 -14.46
N MET A 63 10.26 7.02 -13.22
CA MET A 63 10.23 8.39 -12.73
C MET A 63 11.63 9.01 -12.71
N THR A 64 12.63 8.26 -12.25
CA THR A 64 14.03 8.69 -12.22
C THR A 64 14.56 8.97 -13.62
N GLU A 65 14.31 8.07 -14.56
CA GLU A 65 14.73 8.20 -15.96
C GLU A 65 14.13 9.44 -16.63
N HIS A 66 12.88 9.75 -16.30
CA HIS A 66 12.15 10.92 -16.83
C HIS A 66 12.28 12.18 -15.97
N LYS A 67 13.16 12.17 -14.93
CA LYS A 67 13.35 13.31 -14.01
C LYS A 67 12.07 13.75 -13.29
N ILE A 68 11.17 12.81 -13.03
CA ILE A 68 9.95 13.02 -12.26
C ILE A 68 10.28 12.72 -10.79
N PRO A 69 9.92 13.57 -9.82
CA PRO A 69 10.13 13.29 -8.40
C PRO A 69 9.46 11.99 -7.98
N GLY A 70 10.21 11.08 -7.41
CA GLY A 70 9.72 9.79 -6.92
C GLY A 70 10.82 8.99 -6.27
N GLY A 71 10.44 7.91 -5.63
CA GLY A 71 11.37 7.01 -4.95
C GLY A 71 10.68 5.77 -4.42
N ARG A 72 11.47 4.87 -3.85
CA ARG A 72 11.00 3.62 -3.25
C ARG A 72 11.38 3.57 -1.78
N ILE A 73 10.41 3.30 -0.93
CA ILE A 73 10.64 2.97 0.48
C ILE A 73 10.42 1.47 0.65
N VAL A 74 11.42 0.77 1.16
CA VAL A 74 11.30 -0.65 1.51
C VAL A 74 10.94 -0.73 2.99
N MET A 75 9.65 -0.60 3.32
CA MET A 75 9.17 -0.53 4.71
C MET A 75 9.65 -1.69 5.58
N ASN A 76 9.72 -2.90 5.04
CA ASN A 76 10.25 -4.05 5.77
C ASN A 76 11.70 -3.85 6.28
N ASN A 77 12.55 -3.11 5.56
CA ASN A 77 13.88 -2.77 6.05
C ASN A 77 13.81 -1.69 7.14
N VAL A 78 12.96 -0.70 6.96
CA VAL A 78 12.74 0.38 7.94
C VAL A 78 12.20 -0.19 9.25
N THR A 79 11.18 -1.05 9.20
CA THR A 79 10.58 -1.67 10.40
C THR A 79 11.54 -2.61 11.12
N LYS A 80 12.37 -3.36 10.37
CA LYS A 80 13.44 -4.18 10.95
C LYS A 80 14.49 -3.35 11.69
N ASP A 81 14.95 -2.25 11.07
CA ASP A 81 15.92 -1.34 11.68
C ASP A 81 15.34 -0.68 12.96
N ILE A 82 14.11 -0.22 12.91
CA ILE A 82 13.42 0.34 14.07
C ILE A 82 13.31 -0.71 15.20
N ASN A 83 12.93 -1.94 14.88
CA ASN A 83 12.85 -3.01 15.87
C ASN A 83 14.22 -3.36 16.50
N LEU A 84 15.31 -3.29 15.73
CA LEU A 84 16.67 -3.45 16.26
C LEU A 84 17.02 -2.33 17.25
N GLN A 85 16.76 -1.07 16.87
CA GLN A 85 17.00 0.08 17.75
C GLN A 85 16.14 0.03 19.03
N LEU A 86 14.89 -0.42 18.92
CA LEU A 86 14.01 -0.64 20.10
C LEU A 86 14.56 -1.72 21.01
N LYS A 87 15.09 -2.81 20.44
CA LYS A 87 15.75 -3.86 21.19
C LYS A 87 16.98 -3.35 21.95
N GLU A 88 17.80 -2.55 21.31
CA GLU A 88 18.99 -1.94 21.96
C GLU A 88 18.59 -0.99 23.09
N LYS A 89 17.56 -0.18 22.86
CA LYS A 89 17.13 0.86 23.83
C LYS A 89 16.31 0.32 25.00
N TYR A 90 15.39 -0.61 24.73
CA TYR A 90 14.39 -1.07 25.69
C TYR A 90 14.53 -2.54 26.07
N GLY A 91 15.50 -3.28 25.47
CA GLY A 91 15.74 -4.68 25.72
C GLY A 91 14.73 -5.64 25.05
N ILE A 92 13.77 -5.09 24.28
CA ILE A 92 12.72 -5.88 23.62
C ILE A 92 12.71 -5.60 22.15
N GLY A 93 12.85 -6.65 21.36
CA GLY A 93 12.64 -6.64 19.92
C GLY A 93 11.21 -6.99 19.52
N ASN A 94 10.93 -6.87 18.24
CA ASN A 94 9.64 -7.22 17.65
C ASN A 94 8.46 -6.44 18.23
N ILE A 95 8.68 -5.14 18.44
CA ILE A 95 7.63 -4.20 18.85
C ILE A 95 6.71 -3.85 17.68
N ILE A 96 7.27 -3.67 16.47
CA ILE A 96 6.48 -3.58 15.25
C ILE A 96 6.31 -5.00 14.73
N LEU A 97 5.06 -5.49 14.68
CA LEU A 97 4.73 -6.83 14.22
C LEU A 97 4.76 -6.93 12.70
N TYR A 98 4.11 -5.98 12.04
CA TYR A 98 4.02 -5.91 10.58
C TYR A 98 3.67 -4.49 10.14
N ASP A 99 3.92 -4.23 8.87
CA ASP A 99 3.43 -3.08 8.12
C ASP A 99 2.50 -3.55 7.01
N ASP A 100 1.35 -2.90 6.88
CA ASP A 100 0.39 -3.16 5.82
C ASP A 100 -0.36 -1.87 5.48
N ASN A 101 -0.49 -1.56 4.20
CA ASN A 101 -1.21 -0.38 3.69
C ASN A 101 -0.79 0.94 4.40
N TYR A 102 0.50 1.12 4.62
CA TYR A 102 1.09 2.26 5.36
C TYR A 102 0.71 2.33 6.83
N GLN A 103 0.24 1.24 7.41
CA GLN A 103 -0.05 1.16 8.84
C GLN A 103 0.92 0.21 9.52
N LEU A 104 1.36 0.58 10.72
CA LEU A 104 2.19 -0.27 11.56
C LEU A 104 1.35 -0.82 12.72
N ALA A 105 1.39 -2.13 12.88
CA ALA A 105 0.78 -2.81 14.02
C ALA A 105 1.82 -3.07 15.11
N LEU A 106 1.46 -2.75 16.36
CA LEU A 106 2.36 -2.86 17.51
C LEU A 106 2.07 -4.11 18.36
N ASN A 107 3.11 -4.65 18.95
CA ASN A 107 3.07 -5.82 19.84
C ASN A 107 2.70 -5.41 21.26
N HIS A 108 1.41 -5.17 21.51
CA HIS A 108 0.91 -4.79 22.84
C HIS A 108 1.29 -5.81 23.93
N PRO A 109 1.13 -7.15 23.75
CA PRO A 109 1.53 -8.10 24.75
C PRO A 109 3.01 -8.00 25.15
N ALA A 110 3.91 -7.80 24.19
CA ALA A 110 5.33 -7.64 24.48
C ALA A 110 5.62 -6.34 25.24
N MET A 111 4.98 -5.22 24.84
CA MET A 111 5.12 -3.94 25.53
C MET A 111 4.57 -4.00 26.96
N ASP A 112 3.40 -4.62 27.17
CA ASP A 112 2.78 -4.79 28.50
C ASP A 112 3.66 -5.67 29.42
N SER A 113 4.19 -6.78 28.89
CA SER A 113 5.09 -7.68 29.65
C SER A 113 6.37 -6.96 30.10
N ALA A 114 6.87 -6.04 29.30
CA ALA A 114 8.04 -5.23 29.62
C ALA A 114 7.72 -3.95 30.38
N LYS A 115 6.45 -3.69 30.67
CA LYS A 115 5.97 -2.49 31.33
C LYS A 115 6.40 -1.20 30.61
N LEU A 116 6.43 -1.23 29.28
CA LEU A 116 6.78 -0.07 28.46
C LEU A 116 5.59 0.88 28.35
N ASP A 117 5.87 2.18 28.35
CA ASP A 117 4.87 3.19 28.05
C ASP A 117 4.57 3.18 26.55
N LYS A 118 3.34 2.78 26.22
CA LYS A 118 2.88 2.67 24.83
C LYS A 118 2.98 3.99 24.06
N LYS A 119 2.66 5.08 24.73
CA LYS A 119 2.70 6.42 24.13
C LYS A 119 4.14 6.85 23.86
N GLU A 120 5.05 6.58 24.77
CA GLU A 120 6.48 6.85 24.58
C GLU A 120 7.01 6.07 23.39
N ILE A 121 6.75 4.76 23.33
CA ILE A 121 7.20 3.90 22.23
C ILE A 121 6.61 4.36 20.89
N THR A 122 5.31 4.61 20.84
CA THR A 122 4.64 5.10 19.60
C THR A 122 5.27 6.41 19.13
N ASN A 123 5.46 7.38 20.01
CA ASN A 123 6.09 8.66 19.67
C ASN A 123 7.54 8.48 19.19
N TRP A 124 8.28 7.58 19.81
CA TRP A 124 9.65 7.28 19.41
C TRP A 124 9.68 6.67 18.00
N ILE A 125 8.82 5.68 17.70
CA ILE A 125 8.69 5.08 16.37
C ILE A 125 8.36 6.16 15.32
N ILE A 126 7.37 7.00 15.61
CA ILE A 126 6.97 8.11 14.73
C ILE A 126 8.17 9.04 14.46
N SER A 127 8.93 9.39 15.50
CA SER A 127 10.11 10.25 15.36
C SER A 127 11.21 9.64 14.47
N ARG A 128 11.30 8.32 14.43
CA ARG A 128 12.22 7.59 13.56
C ARG A 128 11.70 7.54 12.12
N LEU A 129 10.42 7.20 11.94
CA LEU A 129 9.79 7.20 10.61
C LEU A 129 9.89 8.56 9.93
N MET A 130 9.69 9.65 10.66
CA MET A 130 9.80 11.01 10.11
C MET A 130 11.21 11.41 9.65
N LYS A 131 12.23 10.58 9.94
CA LYS A 131 13.60 10.77 9.42
C LYS A 131 13.87 9.97 8.15
N GLU A 132 12.97 9.06 7.79
CA GLU A 132 13.14 8.24 6.59
C GLU A 132 12.85 9.07 5.34
N PRO A 133 13.75 9.04 4.35
CA PRO A 133 13.49 9.70 3.06
C PRO A 133 12.21 9.19 2.41
N GLY A 134 11.33 10.11 2.03
CA GLY A 134 10.05 9.77 1.40
C GLY A 134 8.87 9.64 2.37
N VAL A 135 9.11 9.57 3.69
CA VAL A 135 8.04 9.66 4.69
C VAL A 135 7.69 11.13 4.90
N THR A 136 6.50 11.51 4.49
CA THR A 136 6.01 12.90 4.64
C THR A 136 5.37 13.13 5.99
N ARG A 137 4.67 12.15 6.51
CA ARG A 137 3.99 12.19 7.81
C ARG A 137 3.92 10.80 8.41
N ALA A 138 4.01 10.76 9.74
CA ALA A 138 3.68 9.60 10.55
C ALA A 138 2.96 10.09 11.82
N PHE A 139 1.92 9.41 12.23
CA PHE A 139 1.10 9.82 13.38
C PHE A 139 0.31 8.63 13.97
N PRO A 140 -0.11 8.71 15.24
CA PRO A 140 -1.03 7.73 15.78
C PRO A 140 -2.36 7.78 15.03
N VAL A 141 -2.91 6.64 14.63
CA VAL A 141 -4.17 6.57 13.86
C VAL A 141 -5.32 7.22 14.62
N GLU A 142 -5.35 7.11 15.95
CA GLU A 142 -6.35 7.76 16.80
C GLU A 142 -6.32 9.30 16.73
N ASP A 143 -5.20 9.87 16.30
CA ASP A 143 -5.03 11.32 16.15
C ASP A 143 -5.29 11.83 14.72
N MET A 144 -5.67 10.97 13.76
CA MET A 144 -5.82 11.34 12.35
C MET A 144 -6.72 12.56 12.12
N ASN A 145 -7.72 12.77 12.96
CA ASN A 145 -8.62 13.92 12.85
C ASN A 145 -8.02 15.23 13.41
N LYS A 146 -6.91 15.14 14.15
CA LYS A 146 -6.19 16.29 14.71
C LYS A 146 -5.01 16.71 13.83
N ILE A 147 -4.58 15.83 12.92
CA ILE A 147 -3.44 16.07 12.04
C ILE A 147 -3.86 16.91 10.82
N PRO A 148 -3.08 17.90 10.41
CA PRO A 148 -3.38 18.69 9.21
C PRO A 148 -3.14 17.84 7.95
N LEU A 149 -4.20 17.20 7.46
CA LEU A 149 -4.25 16.38 6.25
C LEU A 149 -5.19 17.02 5.23
N PRO A 150 -4.93 16.84 3.92
CA PRO A 150 -5.91 17.14 2.90
C PRO A 150 -7.22 16.40 3.18
N GLU A 151 -8.36 17.07 3.02
CA GLU A 151 -9.68 16.52 3.37
C GLU A 151 -9.96 15.16 2.72
N LYS A 152 -9.64 15.02 1.44
CA LYS A 152 -9.81 13.75 0.72
C LYS A 152 -9.04 12.60 1.40
N ILE A 153 -7.80 12.84 1.80
CA ILE A 153 -6.98 11.82 2.49
C ILE A 153 -7.58 11.49 3.84
N ARG A 154 -7.99 12.50 4.62
CA ARG A 154 -8.65 12.31 5.92
C ARG A 154 -9.90 11.45 5.81
N VAL A 155 -10.76 11.72 4.83
CA VAL A 155 -11.97 10.93 4.58
C VAL A 155 -11.63 9.48 4.26
N MET A 156 -10.63 9.26 3.39
CA MET A 156 -10.19 7.90 3.04
C MET A 156 -9.66 7.14 4.26
N LEU A 157 -8.82 7.77 5.09
CA LEU A 157 -8.28 7.15 6.29
C LEU A 157 -9.38 6.82 7.31
N ASN A 158 -10.33 7.74 7.54
CA ASN A 158 -11.46 7.49 8.44
C ASN A 158 -12.34 6.33 7.93
N ASN A 159 -12.61 6.27 6.64
CA ASN A 159 -13.42 5.19 6.04
C ASN A 159 -12.70 3.84 6.07
N GLY A 160 -11.37 3.82 6.01
CA GLY A 160 -10.56 2.60 6.10
C GLY A 160 -10.23 2.17 7.53
N TYR A 161 -10.47 3.03 8.52
CA TYR A 161 -10.14 2.71 9.90
C TYR A 161 -11.17 1.75 10.53
N PHE A 162 -10.67 0.70 11.13
CA PHE A 162 -11.47 -0.23 11.91
C PHE A 162 -10.78 -0.54 13.25
N ALA A 163 -11.41 -0.16 14.35
CA ALA A 163 -10.87 -0.36 15.68
C ALA A 163 -10.49 -1.83 15.94
N ASN A 164 -9.34 -2.05 16.57
CA ASN A 164 -8.75 -3.37 16.86
C ASN A 164 -8.35 -4.21 15.64
N ARG A 165 -8.39 -3.65 14.43
CA ARG A 165 -7.93 -4.32 13.19
C ARG A 165 -6.95 -3.47 12.41
N SER A 166 -7.13 -2.16 12.38
CA SER A 166 -6.16 -1.23 11.81
C SER A 166 -4.91 -1.13 12.67
N GLY A 167 -3.77 -0.80 12.07
CA GLY A 167 -2.54 -0.52 12.79
C GLY A 167 -2.66 0.74 13.65
N GLU A 168 -1.74 0.94 14.56
CA GLU A 168 -1.74 2.06 15.51
C GLU A 168 -1.01 3.31 15.00
N ILE A 169 -0.11 3.14 14.02
CA ILE A 169 0.64 4.24 13.40
C ILE A 169 0.34 4.24 11.90
N GLN A 170 -0.03 5.40 11.38
CA GLN A 170 -0.22 5.66 9.96
C GLN A 170 0.93 6.48 9.42
#